data_e8a5aee6f205d4f28412ad5959647b05
#
_entry.id   e8a5aee6f205d4f28412ad5959647b05
#
_cell.length_a   1.000
_cell.length_b   1.000
_cell.length_c   1.000
_cell.angle_alpha   90.00
_cell.angle_beta   90.00
_cell.angle_gamma   90.00
#
_symmetry.space_group_name_H-M   'P 1'
#
loop_
_entity.id
_entity.type
_entity.pdbx_description
1 polymer ?
#
loop_
_entity_poly.entity_id
_entity_poly.type
_entity_poly.pdbx_seq_one_letter_code
_entity_poly.pdbx_strand_id
1 'polypeptide(L)'
;MAPSWQRHQRLQHHGPEPLPLQERHATLSAIGITEQCGGVIQVAPQHVVAGIEEIEAEFIAARMRGSEGIVLKSTTAAYAPGRRGSAWLKLKHPIDSVDCVVVGVEYGVGRRRTLLSELTFAVRDDLSGRLTTLGRASAQFGEREMSEMGRWFEAHTVAQLGNYRSVEPRIVVEVSFEELRRSERSGSGYTLRGPRVVRFRTDLGPDQVASLSAIEARCRAASGPTGERE
;
A
#
# COMPACT_ATOMS: atom_id res chain seq x y z
N MET A 1 21.89 29.03 4.74
CA MET A 1 21.33 28.89 6.11
C MET A 1 20.34 27.75 6.09
N ALA A 2 20.48 26.70 6.91
CA ALA A 2 19.53 25.62 7.02
C ALA A 2 18.20 26.12 7.62
N PRO A 3 17.02 25.62 7.14
CA PRO A 3 15.74 26.05 7.68
C PRO A 3 15.63 25.79 9.18
N SER A 4 14.88 26.64 9.88
CA SER A 4 14.77 26.63 11.37
C SER A 4 14.29 25.27 11.94
N TRP A 5 13.50 24.50 11.18
CA TRP A 5 13.02 23.17 11.57
C TRP A 5 14.14 22.11 11.64
N GLN A 6 15.22 22.24 10.88
CA GLN A 6 16.39 21.33 10.97
C GLN A 6 17.20 21.55 12.24
N ARG A 7 17.14 22.75 12.85
CA ARG A 7 17.79 23.02 14.12
C ARG A 7 17.10 22.39 15.32
N HIS A 8 15.77 22.31 15.31
CA HIS A 8 15.01 21.66 16.39
C HIS A 8 15.26 20.15 16.45
N GLN A 9 15.45 19.48 15.31
CA GLN A 9 15.81 18.07 15.29
C GLN A 9 17.20 17.79 15.89
N ARG A 10 18.15 18.70 15.80
CA ARG A 10 19.50 18.54 16.41
C ARG A 10 19.52 18.74 17.92
N LEU A 11 18.65 19.56 18.46
CA LEU A 11 18.60 19.80 19.92
C LEU A 11 18.02 18.58 20.70
N GLN A 12 17.27 17.71 20.04
CA GLN A 12 16.72 16.50 20.65
C GLN A 12 17.70 15.32 20.73
N HIS A 13 18.89 15.42 20.12
CA HIS A 13 19.88 14.34 20.06
C HIS A 13 20.94 14.34 21.16
N HIS A 14 20.90 15.28 22.11
CA HIS A 14 21.91 15.41 23.16
C HIS A 14 21.39 15.16 24.58
N GLY A 15 20.25 14.49 24.75
CA GLY A 15 19.76 14.04 26.06
C GLY A 15 20.15 12.57 26.34
N PRO A 16 20.34 12.20 27.63
CA PRO A 16 20.89 10.91 28.02
C PRO A 16 20.03 9.69 27.70
N GLU A 17 18.73 9.79 27.52
CA GLU A 17 17.87 8.71 26.99
C GLU A 17 16.70 9.28 26.21
N PRO A 18 16.31 8.68 25.04
CA PRO A 18 15.18 9.17 24.28
C PRO A 18 13.88 8.89 25.04
N LEU A 19 13.19 9.95 25.47
CA LEU A 19 11.94 9.90 26.21
C LEU A 19 10.87 9.04 25.51
N PRO A 20 10.03 8.32 26.27
CA PRO A 20 8.84 7.66 25.77
C PRO A 20 7.91 8.61 25.02
N LEU A 21 7.11 8.06 24.08
CA LEU A 21 6.19 8.88 23.28
C LEU A 21 5.26 9.73 24.13
N GLN A 22 4.67 9.15 25.18
CA GLN A 22 3.72 9.86 26.05
C GLN A 22 4.35 11.06 26.76
N GLU A 23 5.60 10.98 27.19
CA GLU A 23 6.32 12.09 27.82
C GLU A 23 6.68 13.19 26.83
N ARG A 24 7.11 12.81 25.63
CA ARG A 24 7.36 13.77 24.54
C ARG A 24 6.09 14.51 24.13
N HIS A 25 4.95 13.80 24.07
CA HIS A 25 3.66 14.41 23.74
C HIS A 25 3.20 15.36 24.85
N ALA A 26 3.33 14.97 26.13
CA ALA A 26 3.01 15.83 27.27
C ALA A 26 3.86 17.11 27.25
N THR A 27 5.17 17.00 26.98
CA THR A 27 6.07 18.13 26.83
C THR A 27 5.64 19.05 25.69
N LEU A 28 5.31 18.50 24.52
CA LEU A 28 4.83 19.27 23.37
C LEU A 28 3.54 20.02 23.66
N SER A 29 2.59 19.37 24.34
CA SER A 29 1.33 19.99 24.74
C SER A 29 1.53 21.12 25.76
N ALA A 30 2.48 20.94 26.70
CA ALA A 30 2.79 21.97 27.71
C ALA A 30 3.42 23.24 27.15
N ILE A 31 4.00 23.21 25.95
CA ILE A 31 4.56 24.40 25.28
C ILE A 31 3.46 25.41 24.87
N GLY A 32 2.21 24.96 24.70
CA GLY A 32 1.09 25.83 24.29
C GLY A 32 1.27 26.42 22.88
N ILE A 33 1.85 25.64 21.96
CA ILE A 33 2.22 26.13 20.61
C ILE A 33 0.99 26.55 19.80
N THR A 34 -0.15 25.90 20.03
CA THR A 34 -1.42 26.19 19.32
C THR A 34 -1.90 27.61 19.65
N GLU A 35 -1.87 27.97 20.91
CA GLU A 35 -2.29 29.28 21.40
C GLU A 35 -1.28 30.36 20.95
N GLN A 36 0.02 30.09 21.10
CA GLN A 36 1.08 31.05 20.73
C GLN A 36 1.10 31.35 19.24
N CYS A 37 0.68 30.43 18.39
CA CYS A 37 0.66 30.57 16.92
C CYS A 37 -0.73 30.92 16.37
N GLY A 38 -1.69 31.34 17.20
CA GLY A 38 -3.03 31.72 16.77
C GLY A 38 -3.80 30.60 16.03
N GLY A 39 -3.52 29.33 16.38
CA GLY A 39 -4.16 28.17 15.77
C GLY A 39 -3.61 27.72 14.42
N VAL A 40 -2.63 28.44 13.83
CA VAL A 40 -2.00 28.08 12.55
C VAL A 40 -1.19 26.78 12.69
N ILE A 41 -0.58 26.56 13.84
CA ILE A 41 0.12 25.32 14.17
C ILE A 41 -0.70 24.61 15.24
N GLN A 42 -1.03 23.35 14.98
CA GLN A 42 -1.80 22.54 15.91
C GLN A 42 -1.02 21.27 16.29
N VAL A 43 -1.14 20.86 17.55
CA VAL A 43 -0.66 19.56 18.00
C VAL A 43 -1.59 18.50 17.43
N ALA A 44 -1.05 17.48 16.75
CA ALA A 44 -1.86 16.42 16.19
C ALA A 44 -2.63 15.69 17.30
N PRO A 45 -3.95 15.47 17.13
CA PRO A 45 -4.76 14.79 18.14
C PRO A 45 -4.26 13.35 18.32
N GLN A 46 -4.22 12.91 19.59
CA GLN A 46 -3.84 11.56 19.95
C GLN A 46 -4.87 10.99 20.91
N HIS A 47 -5.27 9.75 20.68
CA HIS A 47 -6.14 8.98 21.56
C HIS A 47 -5.38 7.75 22.02
N VAL A 48 -5.38 7.48 23.33
CA VAL A 48 -4.84 6.24 23.87
C VAL A 48 -5.92 5.19 23.77
N VAL A 49 -5.59 4.05 23.17
CA VAL A 49 -6.50 2.93 22.95
C VAL A 49 -5.96 1.67 23.64
N ALA A 50 -6.86 0.87 24.22
CA ALA A 50 -6.51 -0.30 25.00
C ALA A 50 -6.69 -1.63 24.23
N GLY A 51 -7.45 -1.64 23.13
CA GLY A 51 -7.80 -2.86 22.42
C GLY A 51 -8.09 -2.68 20.93
N ILE A 52 -8.31 -3.79 20.26
CA ILE A 52 -8.56 -3.83 18.81
C ILE A 52 -9.86 -3.12 18.46
N GLU A 53 -10.91 -3.28 19.26
CA GLU A 53 -12.22 -2.65 19.02
C GLU A 53 -12.13 -1.13 19.02
N GLU A 54 -11.34 -0.55 19.94
CA GLU A 54 -11.11 0.90 19.99
C GLU A 54 -10.28 1.38 18.79
N ILE A 55 -9.28 0.57 18.36
CA ILE A 55 -8.50 0.85 17.15
C ILE A 55 -9.39 0.88 15.92
N GLU A 56 -10.32 -0.07 15.79
CA GLU A 56 -11.26 -0.13 14.67
C GLU A 56 -12.23 1.05 14.69
N ALA A 57 -12.74 1.43 15.85
CA ALA A 57 -13.60 2.59 16.00
C ALA A 57 -12.90 3.89 15.60
N GLU A 58 -11.67 4.12 16.07
CA GLU A 58 -10.86 5.30 15.68
C GLU A 58 -10.50 5.28 14.20
N PHE A 59 -10.24 4.11 13.63
CA PHE A 59 -9.98 3.97 12.21
C PHE A 59 -11.20 4.36 11.37
N ILE A 60 -12.41 3.86 11.72
CA ILE A 60 -13.66 4.20 11.06
C ILE A 60 -13.92 5.70 11.17
N ALA A 61 -13.80 6.28 12.38
CA ALA A 61 -13.98 7.70 12.60
C ALA A 61 -13.02 8.57 11.79
N ALA A 62 -11.74 8.17 11.67
CA ALA A 62 -10.75 8.84 10.82
C ALA A 62 -11.15 8.80 9.34
N ARG A 63 -11.65 7.65 8.87
CA ARG A 63 -12.14 7.48 7.49
C ARG A 63 -13.35 8.38 7.19
N MET A 64 -14.30 8.47 8.13
CA MET A 64 -15.46 9.37 7.99
C MET A 64 -15.06 10.84 7.90
N ARG A 65 -13.93 11.23 8.52
CA ARG A 65 -13.34 12.57 8.40
C ARG A 65 -12.50 12.77 7.11
N GLY A 66 -12.46 11.79 6.21
CA GLY A 66 -11.69 11.86 4.95
C GLY A 66 -10.21 11.53 5.08
N SER A 67 -9.76 11.02 6.24
CA SER A 67 -8.35 10.61 6.42
C SER A 67 -8.06 9.27 5.71
N GLU A 68 -6.82 9.03 5.26
CA GLU A 68 -6.40 7.74 4.67
C GLU A 68 -6.43 6.58 5.68
N GLY A 69 -6.39 6.87 6.96
CA GLY A 69 -6.29 5.92 8.05
C GLY A 69 -5.63 6.56 9.27
N ILE A 70 -5.09 5.72 10.16
CA ILE A 70 -4.47 6.14 11.40
C ILE A 70 -3.03 5.64 11.53
N VAL A 71 -2.26 6.27 12.40
CA VAL A 71 -0.93 5.80 12.80
C VAL A 71 -0.98 5.35 14.25
N LEU A 72 -0.82 4.06 14.48
CA LEU A 72 -0.68 3.47 15.80
C LEU A 72 0.77 3.64 16.27
N LYS A 73 0.94 4.08 17.50
CA LYS A 73 2.26 4.31 18.08
C LYS A 73 2.30 3.71 19.49
N SER A 74 3.33 2.94 19.81
CA SER A 74 3.53 2.48 21.19
C SER A 74 3.78 3.68 22.11
N THR A 75 3.02 3.77 23.21
CA THR A 75 3.11 4.88 24.19
C THR A 75 4.47 4.95 24.87
N THR A 76 5.11 3.80 25.05
CA THR A 76 6.41 3.64 25.70
C THR A 76 7.60 3.70 24.75
N ALA A 77 7.35 3.77 23.43
CA ALA A 77 8.44 3.76 22.46
C ALA A 77 9.28 5.04 22.52
N ALA A 78 10.57 4.83 22.55
CA ALA A 78 11.57 5.89 22.38
C ALA A 78 11.57 6.40 20.92
N TYR A 79 12.06 7.63 20.72
CA TYR A 79 12.26 8.17 19.38
C TYR A 79 13.48 7.51 18.73
N ALA A 80 13.28 6.90 17.57
CA ALA A 80 14.33 6.20 16.81
C ALA A 80 14.45 6.79 15.39
N PRO A 81 15.23 7.87 15.21
CA PRO A 81 15.35 8.57 13.92
C PRO A 81 15.99 7.65 12.86
N GLY A 82 15.41 7.67 11.65
CA GLY A 82 15.92 6.90 10.51
C GLY A 82 15.73 5.38 10.60
N ARG A 83 15.16 4.87 11.68
CA ARG A 83 14.89 3.44 11.85
C ARG A 83 13.42 3.11 11.55
N ARG A 84 13.20 2.00 10.86
CA ARG A 84 11.87 1.38 10.72
C ARG A 84 11.74 0.29 11.78
N GLY A 85 10.58 0.24 12.45
CA GLY A 85 10.31 -0.75 13.49
C GLY A 85 8.80 -0.93 13.71
N SER A 86 8.43 -1.88 14.56
CA SER A 86 7.04 -2.18 14.91
C SER A 86 6.40 -1.21 15.92
N ALA A 87 7.19 -0.28 16.48
CA ALA A 87 6.67 0.70 17.44
C ALA A 87 5.72 1.73 16.81
N TRP A 88 5.78 1.91 15.49
CA TRP A 88 4.90 2.77 14.72
C TRP A 88 4.33 1.98 13.56
N LEU A 89 3.02 1.81 13.55
CA LEU A 89 2.30 1.05 12.54
C LEU A 89 1.29 1.98 11.83
N LYS A 90 1.29 1.95 10.51
CA LYS A 90 0.31 2.68 9.71
C LYS A 90 -0.82 1.74 9.36
N LEU A 91 -2.01 2.01 9.89
CA LEU A 91 -3.23 1.29 9.55
C LEU A 91 -3.95 2.05 8.44
N LYS A 92 -3.99 1.43 7.27
CA LYS A 92 -4.71 1.91 6.10
C LYS A 92 -5.59 0.78 5.58
N HIS A 93 -6.77 1.13 5.10
CA HIS A 93 -7.57 0.18 4.33
C HIS A 93 -7.17 0.24 2.86
N PRO A 94 -7.16 -0.88 2.14
CA PRO A 94 -7.18 -0.86 0.68
C PRO A 94 -8.40 -0.04 0.24
N ILE A 95 -8.22 0.88 -0.69
CA ILE A 95 -9.31 1.77 -1.11
C ILE A 95 -10.27 1.02 -2.03
N ASP A 96 -9.74 0.08 -2.81
CA ASP A 96 -10.51 -0.69 -3.78
C ASP A 96 -9.77 -2.00 -4.13
N SER A 97 -10.45 -2.91 -4.83
CA SER A 97 -9.86 -4.11 -5.40
C SER A 97 -10.30 -4.31 -6.85
N VAL A 98 -9.53 -5.08 -7.59
CA VAL A 98 -9.80 -5.40 -8.99
C VAL A 98 -9.40 -6.84 -9.27
N ASP A 99 -10.25 -7.56 -10.01
CA ASP A 99 -9.94 -8.90 -10.48
C ASP A 99 -9.12 -8.82 -11.77
N CYS A 100 -7.92 -9.40 -11.72
CA CYS A 100 -6.94 -9.40 -12.81
C CYS A 100 -6.53 -10.82 -13.16
N VAL A 101 -6.07 -11.06 -14.38
CA VAL A 101 -5.46 -12.33 -14.77
C VAL A 101 -3.95 -12.26 -14.62
N VAL A 102 -3.35 -13.32 -14.09
CA VAL A 102 -1.89 -13.45 -14.00
C VAL A 102 -1.32 -13.77 -15.38
N VAL A 103 -0.36 -12.95 -15.83
CA VAL A 103 0.31 -13.09 -17.14
C VAL A 103 1.81 -13.37 -17.00
N GLY A 104 2.35 -13.21 -15.80
CA GLY A 104 3.74 -13.50 -15.51
C GLY A 104 4.01 -13.67 -14.03
N VAL A 105 5.09 -14.35 -13.71
CA VAL A 105 5.52 -14.63 -12.34
C VAL A 105 7.04 -14.46 -12.23
N GLU A 106 7.50 -14.02 -11.07
CA GLU A 106 8.91 -14.06 -10.72
C GLU A 106 9.12 -15.03 -9.56
N TYR A 107 10.24 -15.75 -9.63
CA TYR A 107 10.70 -16.60 -8.55
C TYR A 107 11.82 -15.92 -7.77
N GLY A 108 11.95 -16.25 -6.51
CA GLY A 108 13.01 -15.75 -5.67
C GLY A 108 14.40 -16.16 -6.19
N VAL A 109 15.44 -15.60 -5.58
CA VAL A 109 16.83 -15.94 -5.91
C VAL A 109 17.51 -16.74 -4.80
N GLY A 110 18.55 -17.50 -5.13
CA GLY A 110 19.33 -18.30 -4.19
C GLY A 110 18.49 -19.44 -3.56
N ARG A 111 18.37 -19.45 -2.24
CA ARG A 111 17.61 -20.48 -1.49
C ARG A 111 16.12 -20.43 -1.73
N ARG A 112 15.58 -19.31 -2.22
CA ARG A 112 14.14 -19.10 -2.49
C ARG A 112 13.76 -19.26 -3.95
N ARG A 113 14.64 -19.79 -4.81
CA ARG A 113 14.44 -19.93 -6.26
C ARG A 113 13.21 -20.77 -6.69
N THR A 114 12.65 -21.54 -5.78
CA THR A 114 11.45 -22.34 -6.00
C THR A 114 10.16 -21.69 -5.48
N LEU A 115 10.28 -20.56 -4.78
CA LEU A 115 9.14 -19.84 -4.22
C LEU A 115 8.77 -18.67 -5.13
N LEU A 116 7.48 -18.49 -5.35
CA LEU A 116 6.95 -17.29 -6.01
C LEU A 116 7.34 -16.05 -5.21
N SER A 117 7.81 -15.03 -5.91
CA SER A 117 8.20 -13.75 -5.32
C SER A 117 7.24 -12.65 -5.71
N GLU A 118 6.89 -12.57 -6.98
CA GLU A 118 6.05 -11.53 -7.53
C GLU A 118 5.13 -12.07 -8.62
N LEU A 119 3.91 -11.54 -8.71
CA LEU A 119 2.94 -11.80 -9.77
C LEU A 119 2.77 -10.56 -10.63
N THR A 120 2.84 -10.72 -11.94
CA THR A 120 2.46 -9.71 -12.94
C THR A 120 1.05 -10.00 -13.39
N PHE A 121 0.18 -9.01 -13.31
CA PHE A 121 -1.23 -9.17 -13.63
C PHE A 121 -1.70 -8.14 -14.66
N ALA A 122 -2.74 -8.53 -15.39
CA ALA A 122 -3.29 -7.81 -16.52
C ALA A 122 -4.82 -7.72 -16.44
N VAL A 123 -5.36 -6.74 -17.13
CA VAL A 123 -6.78 -6.55 -17.41
C VAL A 123 -7.04 -6.69 -18.91
N ARG A 124 -8.29 -6.81 -19.30
CA ARG A 124 -8.68 -6.95 -20.70
C ARG A 124 -8.92 -5.58 -21.32
N ASP A 125 -8.29 -5.29 -22.43
CA ASP A 125 -8.63 -4.16 -23.28
C ASP A 125 -9.90 -4.49 -24.08
N ASP A 126 -10.97 -3.75 -23.86
CA ASP A 126 -12.28 -3.97 -24.45
C ASP A 126 -12.28 -3.78 -25.96
N LEU A 127 -11.40 -2.93 -26.49
CA LEU A 127 -11.34 -2.60 -27.91
C LEU A 127 -10.60 -3.68 -28.71
N SER A 128 -9.47 -4.12 -28.21
CA SER A 128 -8.61 -5.10 -28.90
C SER A 128 -8.83 -6.54 -28.43
N GLY A 129 -9.53 -6.76 -27.29
CA GLY A 129 -9.65 -8.04 -26.64
C GLY A 129 -8.35 -8.57 -26.01
N ARG A 130 -7.25 -7.81 -26.10
CA ARG A 130 -5.92 -8.21 -25.62
C ARG A 130 -5.79 -7.97 -24.14
N LEU A 131 -4.92 -8.75 -23.50
CA LEU A 131 -4.52 -8.53 -22.13
C LEU A 131 -3.44 -7.45 -22.07
N THR A 132 -3.64 -6.47 -21.21
CA THR A 132 -2.71 -5.37 -20.99
C THR A 132 -2.30 -5.31 -19.51
N THR A 133 -0.99 -5.22 -19.24
CA THR A 133 -0.44 -5.25 -17.89
C THR A 133 -0.87 -4.02 -17.11
N LEU A 134 -1.44 -4.26 -15.91
CA LEU A 134 -1.84 -3.21 -14.97
C LEU A 134 -0.79 -2.98 -13.88
N GLY A 135 -0.05 -4.02 -13.51
CA GLY A 135 0.98 -3.91 -12.48
C GLY A 135 1.58 -5.23 -12.04
N ARG A 136 2.34 -5.12 -10.94
CA ARG A 136 2.98 -6.26 -10.27
C ARG A 136 2.80 -6.12 -8.76
N ALA A 137 2.71 -7.26 -8.07
CA ALA A 137 2.68 -7.29 -6.62
C ALA A 137 3.39 -8.52 -6.08
N SER A 138 3.98 -8.37 -4.89
CA SER A 138 4.58 -9.51 -4.19
C SER A 138 3.52 -10.54 -3.83
N ALA A 139 3.85 -11.80 -4.07
CA ALA A 139 3.03 -12.93 -3.64
C ALA A 139 3.23 -13.13 -2.13
N GLN A 140 2.20 -12.87 -1.33
CA GLN A 140 2.24 -12.98 0.15
C GLN A 140 1.18 -13.97 0.62
N PHE A 141 1.38 -15.25 0.28
CA PHE A 141 0.52 -16.35 0.68
C PHE A 141 1.23 -17.31 1.64
N GLY A 142 0.50 -18.28 2.19
CA GLY A 142 1.12 -19.34 2.98
C GLY A 142 2.09 -20.19 2.17
N GLU A 143 3.12 -20.75 2.78
CA GLU A 143 4.17 -21.53 2.09
C GLU A 143 3.60 -22.66 1.22
N ARG A 144 2.56 -23.33 1.71
CA ARG A 144 1.89 -24.41 0.97
C ARG A 144 1.25 -23.89 -0.31
N GLU A 145 0.47 -22.82 -0.23
CA GLU A 145 -0.21 -22.20 -1.37
C GLU A 145 0.81 -21.65 -2.38
N MET A 146 1.87 -21.00 -1.89
CA MET A 146 2.99 -20.53 -2.72
C MET A 146 3.68 -21.67 -3.48
N SER A 147 3.85 -22.81 -2.82
CA SER A 147 4.47 -23.99 -3.45
C SER A 147 3.55 -24.66 -4.48
N GLU A 148 2.25 -24.77 -4.19
CA GLU A 148 1.26 -25.35 -5.09
C GLU A 148 1.10 -24.48 -6.34
N MET A 149 0.94 -23.18 -6.17
CA MET A 149 0.82 -22.22 -7.28
C MET A 149 2.11 -22.10 -8.08
N GLY A 150 3.26 -22.14 -7.38
CA GLY A 150 4.56 -22.14 -8.05
C GLY A 150 4.74 -23.28 -9.03
N ARG A 151 4.37 -24.51 -8.64
CA ARG A 151 4.38 -25.68 -9.51
C ARG A 151 3.40 -25.55 -10.67
N TRP A 152 2.21 -24.99 -10.41
CA TRP A 152 1.22 -24.77 -11.45
C TRP A 152 1.77 -23.80 -12.51
N PHE A 153 2.29 -22.64 -12.11
CA PHE A 153 2.87 -21.65 -13.03
C PHE A 153 4.10 -22.20 -13.77
N GLU A 154 4.91 -23.02 -13.12
CA GLU A 154 6.04 -23.69 -13.77
C GLU A 154 5.59 -24.58 -14.92
N ALA A 155 4.53 -25.37 -14.71
CA ALA A 155 3.96 -26.25 -15.73
C ALA A 155 3.26 -25.49 -16.88
N HIS A 156 2.80 -24.25 -16.63
CA HIS A 156 2.11 -23.41 -17.62
C HIS A 156 2.95 -22.21 -18.07
N THR A 157 4.28 -22.36 -18.02
CA THR A 157 5.21 -21.33 -18.50
C THR A 157 5.22 -21.31 -20.03
N VAL A 158 5.01 -20.12 -20.62
CA VAL A 158 5.05 -19.87 -22.07
C VAL A 158 6.44 -19.45 -22.50
N ALA A 159 7.10 -18.57 -21.72
CA ALA A 159 8.45 -18.10 -21.99
C ALA A 159 9.15 -17.77 -20.67
N GLN A 160 10.48 -17.87 -20.67
CA GLN A 160 11.31 -17.59 -19.50
C GLN A 160 12.43 -16.63 -19.85
N LEU A 161 12.63 -15.62 -18.98
CA LEU A 161 13.73 -14.68 -19.04
C LEU A 161 14.32 -14.49 -17.63
N GLY A 162 15.42 -15.15 -17.34
CA GLY A 162 16.00 -15.16 -15.99
C GLY A 162 15.08 -15.84 -14.98
N ASN A 163 14.73 -15.12 -13.91
CA ASN A 163 13.78 -15.56 -12.89
C ASN A 163 12.31 -15.19 -13.20
N TYR A 164 12.08 -14.43 -14.27
CA TYR A 164 10.74 -14.10 -14.75
C TYR A 164 10.25 -15.15 -15.74
N ARG A 165 8.98 -15.53 -15.61
CA ARG A 165 8.30 -16.41 -16.55
C ARG A 165 6.98 -15.78 -16.99
N SER A 166 6.77 -15.68 -18.30
CA SER A 166 5.44 -15.46 -18.86
C SER A 166 4.65 -16.75 -18.74
N VAL A 167 3.41 -16.66 -18.33
CA VAL A 167 2.55 -17.83 -18.07
C VAL A 167 1.27 -17.77 -18.87
N GLU A 168 0.62 -18.93 -19.07
CA GLU A 168 -0.70 -18.97 -19.65
C GLU A 168 -1.69 -18.17 -18.78
N PRO A 169 -2.49 -17.24 -19.36
CA PRO A 169 -3.35 -16.35 -18.61
C PRO A 169 -4.65 -17.06 -18.18
N ARG A 170 -4.54 -17.97 -17.21
CA ARG A 170 -5.67 -18.78 -16.69
C ARG A 170 -6.03 -18.48 -15.26
N ILE A 171 -5.10 -17.99 -14.46
CA ILE A 171 -5.31 -17.75 -13.04
C ILE A 171 -5.75 -16.32 -12.84
N VAL A 172 -6.90 -16.15 -12.18
CA VAL A 172 -7.43 -14.84 -11.77
C VAL A 172 -7.06 -14.58 -10.32
N VAL A 173 -6.69 -13.34 -10.04
CA VAL A 173 -6.35 -12.84 -8.70
C VAL A 173 -7.14 -11.59 -8.39
N GLU A 174 -7.58 -11.47 -7.15
CA GLU A 174 -8.08 -10.21 -6.60
C GLU A 174 -6.88 -9.38 -6.12
N VAL A 175 -6.73 -8.18 -6.67
CA VAL A 175 -5.66 -7.25 -6.32
C VAL A 175 -6.26 -6.04 -5.65
N SER A 176 -5.91 -5.81 -4.38
CA SER A 176 -6.24 -4.59 -3.66
C SER A 176 -5.18 -3.53 -3.88
N PHE A 177 -5.55 -2.26 -3.79
CA PHE A 177 -4.63 -1.14 -4.00
C PHE A 177 -5.04 0.09 -3.18
N GLU A 178 -4.10 0.99 -2.97
CA GLU A 178 -4.32 2.26 -2.27
C GLU A 178 -4.84 3.36 -3.21
N GLU A 179 -4.38 3.35 -4.47
CA GLU A 179 -4.71 4.38 -5.45
C GLU A 179 -4.49 3.87 -6.87
N LEU A 180 -5.35 4.28 -7.78
CA LEU A 180 -5.23 4.05 -9.21
C LEU A 180 -4.76 5.35 -9.89
N ARG A 181 -3.68 5.29 -10.67
CA ARG A 181 -3.07 6.46 -11.33
C ARG A 181 -2.87 6.23 -12.81
N ARG A 182 -2.89 7.30 -13.59
CA ARG A 182 -2.38 7.28 -14.97
C ARG A 182 -0.86 7.08 -14.97
N SER A 183 -0.36 6.31 -15.93
CA SER A 183 1.06 6.03 -16.09
C SER A 183 1.41 5.75 -17.55
N GLU A 184 2.22 6.59 -18.15
CA GLU A 184 2.74 6.41 -19.50
C GLU A 184 3.71 5.22 -19.62
N ARG A 185 4.23 4.73 -18.49
CA ARG A 185 5.16 3.60 -18.44
C ARG A 185 4.47 2.23 -18.41
N SER A 186 3.17 2.20 -18.18
CA SER A 186 2.35 0.98 -18.17
C SER A 186 1.71 0.76 -19.54
N GLY A 187 1.69 -0.47 -20.02
CA GLY A 187 1.01 -0.82 -21.27
C GLY A 187 -0.49 -0.54 -21.26
N SER A 188 -1.11 -0.52 -20.10
CA SER A 188 -2.51 -0.15 -19.90
C SER A 188 -2.75 1.37 -19.84
N GLY A 189 -1.73 2.19 -19.74
CA GLY A 189 -1.87 3.62 -19.43
C GLY A 189 -2.18 3.91 -17.95
N TYR A 190 -2.26 2.87 -17.09
CA TYR A 190 -2.61 2.95 -15.68
C TYR A 190 -1.66 2.13 -14.82
N THR A 191 -1.55 2.49 -13.54
CA THR A 191 -0.79 1.74 -12.54
C THR A 191 -1.48 1.80 -11.18
N LEU A 192 -1.25 0.76 -10.38
CA LEU A 192 -1.75 0.66 -9.01
C LEU A 192 -0.66 1.09 -8.02
N ARG A 193 -1.00 1.94 -7.06
CA ARG A 193 -0.13 2.25 -5.93
C ARG A 193 -0.40 1.27 -4.79
N GLY A 194 0.67 0.68 -4.25
CA GLY A 194 0.58 -0.28 -3.16
C GLY A 194 -0.24 -1.53 -3.47
N PRO A 195 -0.10 -2.14 -4.68
CA PRO A 195 -0.89 -3.30 -5.04
C PRO A 195 -0.53 -4.49 -4.14
N ARG A 196 -1.56 -5.25 -3.74
CA ARG A 196 -1.43 -6.49 -2.96
C ARG A 196 -2.36 -7.54 -3.52
N VAL A 197 -1.84 -8.73 -3.74
CA VAL A 197 -2.69 -9.86 -4.10
C VAL A 197 -3.41 -10.34 -2.84
N VAL A 198 -4.75 -10.28 -2.85
CA VAL A 198 -5.61 -10.64 -1.72
C VAL A 198 -5.84 -12.14 -1.70
N ARG A 199 -6.21 -12.69 -2.86
CA ARG A 199 -6.51 -14.14 -3.02
C ARG A 199 -6.51 -14.54 -4.48
N PHE A 200 -6.38 -15.83 -4.73
CA PHE A 200 -6.70 -16.45 -6.01
C PHE A 200 -8.22 -16.58 -6.16
N ARG A 201 -8.73 -16.23 -7.32
CA ARG A 201 -10.16 -16.30 -7.66
C ARG A 201 -10.43 -17.57 -8.45
N THR A 202 -10.60 -18.67 -7.73
CA THR A 202 -10.93 -19.98 -8.35
C THR A 202 -12.35 -20.06 -8.89
N ASP A 203 -13.17 -19.09 -8.54
CA ASP A 203 -14.57 -18.92 -8.96
C ASP A 203 -14.71 -18.12 -10.27
N LEU A 204 -13.65 -17.47 -10.75
CA LEU A 204 -13.65 -16.65 -11.96
C LEU A 204 -12.73 -17.20 -13.06
N GLY A 205 -13.23 -17.12 -14.30
CA GLY A 205 -12.42 -17.37 -15.47
C GLY A 205 -11.68 -16.10 -15.98
N PRO A 206 -10.67 -16.26 -16.85
CA PRO A 206 -9.91 -15.13 -17.40
C PRO A 206 -10.74 -14.17 -18.27
N ASP A 207 -11.96 -14.56 -18.64
CA ASP A 207 -12.89 -13.69 -19.38
C ASP A 207 -13.71 -12.77 -18.47
N GLN A 208 -13.68 -13.02 -17.16
CA GLN A 208 -14.42 -12.29 -16.14
C GLN A 208 -13.56 -11.26 -15.38
N VAL A 209 -12.31 -11.04 -15.83
CA VAL A 209 -11.44 -10.02 -15.24
C VAL A 209 -11.91 -8.61 -15.63
N ALA A 210 -11.46 -7.63 -14.86
CA ALA A 210 -11.80 -6.24 -15.11
C ALA A 210 -11.37 -5.81 -16.52
N SER A 211 -12.19 -4.96 -17.12
CA SER A 211 -11.86 -4.32 -18.40
C SER A 211 -11.03 -3.05 -18.22
N LEU A 212 -10.30 -2.67 -19.25
CA LEU A 212 -9.52 -1.43 -19.25
C LEU A 212 -10.44 -0.21 -19.13
N SER A 213 -11.62 -0.24 -19.77
CA SER A 213 -12.63 0.82 -19.64
C SER A 213 -13.15 0.96 -18.20
N ALA A 214 -13.32 -0.15 -17.47
CA ALA A 214 -13.69 -0.11 -16.07
C ALA A 214 -12.58 0.51 -15.19
N ILE A 215 -11.31 0.20 -15.47
CA ILE A 215 -10.16 0.83 -14.81
C ILE A 215 -10.14 2.33 -15.08
N GLU A 216 -10.36 2.73 -16.32
CA GLU A 216 -10.41 4.14 -16.70
C GLU A 216 -11.54 4.90 -16.01
N ALA A 217 -12.74 4.33 -15.95
CA ALA A 217 -13.88 4.91 -15.26
C ALA A 217 -13.60 5.12 -13.76
N ARG A 218 -12.99 4.13 -13.10
CA ARG A 218 -12.57 4.22 -11.68
C ARG A 218 -11.52 5.32 -11.47
N CYS A 219 -10.55 5.44 -12.37
CA CYS A 219 -9.51 6.47 -12.27
C CYS A 219 -10.12 7.87 -12.41
N ARG A 220 -11.08 8.08 -13.33
CA ARG A 220 -11.80 9.34 -13.48
C ARG A 220 -12.64 9.67 -12.24
N ALA A 221 -13.35 8.71 -11.69
CA ALA A 221 -14.16 8.90 -10.48
C ALA A 221 -13.31 9.27 -9.25
N ALA A 222 -12.13 8.68 -9.11
CA ALA A 222 -11.19 8.96 -8.02
C ALA A 222 -10.52 10.34 -8.14
N SER A 223 -10.38 10.87 -9.36
CA SER A 223 -9.74 12.18 -9.62
C SER A 223 -10.64 13.38 -9.30
N GLY A 224 -11.93 13.19 -9.05
CA GLY A 224 -12.91 14.26 -8.79
C GLY A 224 -13.06 15.23 -9.97
N PRO A 225 -14.07 16.11 -10.02
CA PRO A 225 -14.07 17.22 -10.95
C PRO A 225 -12.92 18.15 -10.57
N THR A 226 -11.97 18.29 -11.47
CA THR A 226 -10.86 19.25 -11.34
C THR A 226 -11.49 20.63 -11.22
N GLY A 227 -11.58 21.15 -9.99
CA GLY A 227 -11.91 22.55 -9.79
C GLY A 227 -10.83 23.36 -10.49
N GLU A 228 -11.20 24.04 -11.54
CA GLU A 228 -10.45 25.13 -12.12
C GLU A 228 -10.12 26.10 -10.97
N ARG A 229 -8.88 26.11 -10.56
CA ARG A 229 -8.35 27.22 -9.76
C ARG A 229 -7.83 28.23 -10.77
N GLU A 230 -8.64 29.25 -11.00
CA GLU A 230 -8.19 30.53 -11.49
C GLU A 230 -7.14 31.14 -10.56
#